data_4a19a5cc2265848a1526cdf78fa39cb4
#
_entry.id   4a19a5cc2265848a1526cdf78fa39cb4
#
_cell.length_a   1.000
_cell.length_b   1.000
_cell.length_c   1.000
_cell.angle_alpha   90.00
_cell.angle_beta   90.00
_cell.angle_gamma   90.00
#
_symmetry.space_group_name_H-M   'P 1'
#
loop_
_entity.id
_entity.type
_entity.pdbx_description
1 polymer ?
#
loop_
_entity_poly.entity_id
_entity_poly.type
_entity_poly.pdbx_seq_one_letter_code
_entity_poly.pdbx_strand_id
1 'polypeptide(L)'
;MKHIGRLALFLCLAVNAFFIGMLLLTAYSPYINPEVHPVQSCLGLTFPIFLVINFCFLIFWLIVRYRFALVPLLGFLLCYPQLRTYMPVNPETAGQPENSIKLLSYNIMSFGNMKKENGQNPILNYIKNSNADIVCMQEYAGSETAKIHLSNKEIRQALKDYPYHNIKQVGKTGAGSQLACYSKFPILSARMLDYRSNYNGSMVYEIKIGKDTVLLINNHLESNKLTREDKVVYEDMLKDPKAGKVKSGVRQLVNKLAEASAIRSAQARTIAQEIAHSPYPSVIVCGDFNDSPISYAHRVISDRKSVV
;
A
#
# COMPACT_ATOMS: atom_id res chain seq x y z
N MET A 1 21.73 22.32 -42.35
CA MET A 1 21.96 21.23 -41.38
C MET A 1 22.10 21.71 -39.93
N LYS A 2 22.92 22.73 -39.58
CA LYS A 2 23.09 23.22 -38.18
C LYS A 2 21.79 23.75 -37.55
N HIS A 3 20.92 24.42 -38.32
CA HIS A 3 19.64 24.95 -37.80
C HIS A 3 18.62 23.84 -37.51
N ILE A 4 18.56 22.81 -38.38
CA ILE A 4 17.66 21.65 -38.18
C ILE A 4 18.04 20.88 -36.90
N GLY A 5 19.35 20.67 -36.69
CA GLY A 5 19.81 20.01 -35.46
C GLY A 5 19.50 20.79 -34.15
N ARG A 6 19.58 22.13 -34.21
CA ARG A 6 19.15 22.97 -33.07
C ARG A 6 17.66 22.90 -32.83
N LEU A 7 16.84 22.97 -33.87
CA LEU A 7 15.38 22.84 -33.74
C LEU A 7 14.99 21.49 -33.14
N ALA A 8 15.58 20.40 -33.60
CA ALA A 8 15.33 19.07 -33.04
C ALA A 8 15.68 18.97 -31.54
N LEU A 9 16.84 19.57 -31.14
CA LEU A 9 17.22 19.61 -29.73
C LEU A 9 16.21 20.41 -28.88
N PHE A 10 15.73 21.56 -29.37
CA PHE A 10 14.73 22.34 -28.68
C PHE A 10 13.40 21.59 -28.54
N LEU A 11 12.95 20.88 -29.57
CA LEU A 11 11.76 20.05 -29.54
C LEU A 11 11.91 18.92 -28.49
N CYS A 12 13.02 18.20 -28.49
CA CYS A 12 13.32 17.18 -27.49
C CYS A 12 13.31 17.75 -26.06
N LEU A 13 13.87 18.95 -25.87
CA LEU A 13 13.89 19.62 -24.59
C LEU A 13 12.48 20.03 -24.14
N ALA A 14 11.65 20.53 -25.05
CA ALA A 14 10.25 20.87 -24.76
C ALA A 14 9.42 19.63 -24.38
N VAL A 15 9.62 18.51 -25.09
CA VAL A 15 8.99 17.22 -24.77
C VAL A 15 9.45 16.73 -23.40
N ASN A 16 10.75 16.80 -23.09
CA ASN A 16 11.23 16.43 -21.76
C ASN A 16 10.66 17.34 -20.66
N ALA A 17 10.59 18.65 -20.87
CA ALA A 17 9.99 19.59 -19.93
C ALA A 17 8.50 19.25 -19.66
N PHE A 18 7.75 18.88 -20.70
CA PHE A 18 6.37 18.39 -20.55
C PHE A 18 6.31 17.15 -19.65
N PHE A 19 7.16 16.15 -19.88
CA PHE A 19 7.18 14.92 -19.06
C PHE A 19 7.68 15.18 -17.63
N ILE A 20 8.52 16.17 -17.39
CA ILE A 20 8.86 16.63 -16.03
C ILE A 20 7.62 17.24 -15.36
N GLY A 21 6.88 18.08 -16.08
CA GLY A 21 5.62 18.61 -15.58
C GLY A 21 4.65 17.51 -15.16
N MET A 22 4.50 16.46 -15.98
CA MET A 22 3.69 15.29 -15.65
C MET A 22 4.25 14.50 -14.46
N LEU A 23 5.56 14.33 -14.36
CA LEU A 23 6.20 13.70 -13.20
C LEU A 23 5.88 14.46 -11.91
N LEU A 24 6.03 15.78 -11.91
CA LEU A 24 5.72 16.61 -10.74
C LEU A 24 4.24 16.59 -10.41
N LEU A 25 3.35 16.69 -11.41
CA LEU A 25 1.91 16.60 -11.20
C LEU A 25 1.51 15.31 -10.51
N THR A 26 2.07 14.18 -10.95
CA THR A 26 1.79 12.87 -10.35
C THR A 26 2.45 12.69 -8.98
N ALA A 27 3.66 13.20 -8.79
CA ALA A 27 4.37 13.19 -7.52
C ALA A 27 3.62 13.96 -6.42
N TYR A 28 2.98 15.08 -6.78
CA TYR A 28 2.25 15.93 -5.82
C TYR A 28 0.75 15.59 -5.72
N SER A 29 0.28 14.55 -6.40
CA SER A 29 -1.11 14.07 -6.29
C SER A 29 -1.54 13.69 -4.85
N PRO A 30 -0.65 13.26 -3.92
CA PRO A 30 -1.04 13.00 -2.53
C PRO A 30 -1.61 14.21 -1.78
N TYR A 31 -1.41 15.43 -2.30
CA TYR A 31 -1.98 16.65 -1.73
C TYR A 31 -3.39 16.97 -2.26
N ILE A 32 -3.88 16.22 -3.25
CA ILE A 32 -5.23 16.36 -3.79
C ILE A 32 -6.19 15.57 -2.91
N ASN A 33 -7.18 16.23 -2.32
CA ASN A 33 -8.19 15.56 -1.51
C ASN A 33 -9.12 14.70 -2.38
N PRO A 34 -9.17 13.36 -2.20
CA PRO A 34 -9.98 12.46 -3.03
C PRO A 34 -11.50 12.66 -2.84
N GLU A 35 -11.97 13.23 -1.76
CA GLU A 35 -13.40 13.52 -1.55
C GLU A 35 -13.88 14.68 -2.42
N VAL A 36 -12.97 15.61 -2.74
CA VAL A 36 -13.28 16.79 -3.58
C VAL A 36 -12.92 16.52 -5.04
N HIS A 37 -11.78 15.87 -5.27
CA HIS A 37 -11.23 15.59 -6.60
C HIS A 37 -10.83 14.11 -6.75
N PRO A 38 -11.82 13.21 -6.78
CA PRO A 38 -11.54 11.75 -6.72
C PRO A 38 -10.72 11.25 -7.91
N VAL A 39 -11.01 11.71 -9.13
CA VAL A 39 -10.29 11.28 -10.34
C VAL A 39 -8.85 11.81 -10.34
N GLN A 40 -8.67 13.09 -9.99
CA GLN A 40 -7.34 13.72 -9.97
C GLN A 40 -6.43 13.11 -8.89
N SER A 41 -6.98 12.63 -7.78
CA SER A 41 -6.22 11.95 -6.74
C SER A 41 -5.59 10.64 -7.22
N CYS A 42 -6.16 10.02 -8.27
CA CYS A 42 -5.62 8.79 -8.86
C CYS A 42 -4.37 9.03 -9.72
N LEU A 43 -3.98 10.28 -10.00
CA LEU A 43 -2.80 10.60 -10.82
C LEU A 43 -1.52 9.97 -10.25
N GLY A 44 -1.41 9.82 -8.94
CA GLY A 44 -0.27 9.14 -8.28
C GLY A 44 -0.02 7.72 -8.76
N LEU A 45 -1.04 7.02 -9.24
CA LEU A 45 -0.90 5.68 -9.80
C LEU A 45 -0.07 5.66 -11.09
N THR A 46 0.02 6.79 -11.80
CA THR A 46 0.81 6.92 -13.03
C THR A 46 2.24 7.42 -12.78
N PHE A 47 2.59 7.75 -11.54
CA PHE A 47 3.93 8.24 -11.18
C PHE A 47 5.07 7.36 -11.68
N PRO A 48 5.05 6.01 -11.54
CA PRO A 48 6.14 5.17 -12.01
C PRO A 48 6.35 5.25 -13.52
N ILE A 49 5.29 5.50 -14.30
CA ILE A 49 5.38 5.66 -15.75
C ILE A 49 6.21 6.90 -16.09
N PHE A 50 5.87 8.04 -15.48
CA PHE A 50 6.59 9.29 -15.71
C PHE A 50 8.00 9.29 -15.11
N LEU A 51 8.21 8.53 -14.05
CA LEU A 51 9.54 8.29 -13.47
C LEU A 51 10.45 7.60 -14.49
N VAL A 52 9.99 6.50 -15.10
CA VAL A 52 10.74 5.75 -16.13
C VAL A 52 11.00 6.62 -17.36
N ILE A 53 10.01 7.34 -17.86
CA ILE A 53 10.15 8.23 -19.01
C ILE A 53 11.26 9.29 -18.76
N ASN A 54 11.22 9.96 -17.60
CA ASN A 54 12.23 10.98 -17.26
C ASN A 54 13.62 10.37 -17.03
N PHE A 55 13.70 9.13 -16.53
CA PHE A 55 14.95 8.40 -16.44
C PHE A 55 15.53 8.08 -17.82
N CYS A 56 14.70 7.69 -18.79
CA CYS A 56 15.13 7.54 -20.18
C CYS A 56 15.64 8.86 -20.78
N PHE A 57 14.96 9.99 -20.49
CA PHE A 57 15.45 11.31 -20.92
C PHE A 57 16.78 11.67 -20.25
N LEU A 58 17.01 11.30 -19.00
CA LEU A 58 18.29 11.52 -18.33
C LEU A 58 19.42 10.79 -19.06
N ILE A 59 19.24 9.50 -19.37
CA ILE A 59 20.21 8.71 -20.12
C ILE A 59 20.43 9.32 -21.52
N PHE A 60 19.36 9.65 -22.22
CA PHE A 60 19.44 10.28 -23.55
C PHE A 60 20.28 11.55 -23.52
N TRP A 61 20.05 12.46 -22.57
CA TRP A 61 20.79 13.70 -22.46
C TRP A 61 22.24 13.48 -22.05
N LEU A 62 22.56 12.51 -21.22
CA LEU A 62 23.95 12.17 -20.89
C LEU A 62 24.76 11.76 -22.13
N ILE A 63 24.11 11.07 -23.08
CA ILE A 63 24.77 10.64 -24.35
C ILE A 63 24.84 11.77 -25.35
N VAL A 64 23.75 12.51 -25.56
CA VAL A 64 23.65 13.49 -26.68
C VAL A 64 24.22 14.86 -26.30
N ARG A 65 23.90 15.36 -25.09
CA ARG A 65 24.30 16.68 -24.57
C ARG A 65 24.22 16.71 -23.05
N TYR A 66 25.26 16.26 -22.38
CA TYR A 66 25.29 16.06 -20.92
C TYR A 66 24.80 17.28 -20.10
N ARG A 67 24.96 18.52 -20.60
CA ARG A 67 24.47 19.73 -19.94
C ARG A 67 22.94 19.75 -19.79
N PHE A 68 22.21 19.14 -20.72
CA PHE A 68 20.75 19.05 -20.64
C PHE A 68 20.26 17.95 -19.70
N ALA A 69 21.14 17.05 -19.23
CA ALA A 69 20.84 16.08 -18.18
C ALA A 69 20.45 16.76 -16.85
N LEU A 70 20.88 18.02 -16.63
CA LEU A 70 20.45 18.82 -15.48
C LEU A 70 18.92 19.04 -15.44
N VAL A 71 18.25 19.01 -16.59
CA VAL A 71 16.81 19.26 -16.68
C VAL A 71 16.00 18.13 -16.02
N PRO A 72 16.14 16.84 -16.42
CA PRO A 72 15.48 15.75 -15.70
C PRO A 72 16.01 15.55 -14.26
N LEU A 73 17.29 15.83 -13.99
CA LEU A 73 17.84 15.80 -12.63
C LEU A 73 17.14 16.79 -11.70
N LEU A 74 16.85 17.99 -12.17
CA LEU A 74 16.08 18.97 -11.41
C LEU A 74 14.66 18.44 -11.13
N GLY A 75 14.02 17.79 -12.12
CA GLY A 75 12.73 17.14 -11.93
C GLY A 75 12.75 16.09 -10.80
N PHE A 76 13.76 15.22 -10.78
CA PHE A 76 13.95 14.24 -9.71
C PHE A 76 14.24 14.88 -8.35
N LEU A 77 15.02 15.94 -8.32
CA LEU A 77 15.32 16.67 -7.10
C LEU A 77 14.04 17.30 -6.50
N LEU A 78 13.19 17.89 -7.34
CA LEU A 78 11.94 18.50 -6.91
C LEU A 78 10.91 17.49 -6.38
N CYS A 79 10.95 16.23 -6.83
CA CYS A 79 10.09 15.16 -6.31
C CYS A 79 10.85 14.13 -5.45
N TYR A 80 12.04 14.47 -4.95
CA TYR A 80 12.89 13.56 -4.18
C TYR A 80 12.18 12.90 -2.97
N PRO A 81 11.39 13.62 -2.15
CA PRO A 81 10.65 13.00 -1.05
C PRO A 81 9.70 11.89 -1.52
N GLN A 82 8.96 12.13 -2.62
CA GLN A 82 8.02 11.18 -3.19
C GLN A 82 8.74 10.01 -3.83
N LEU A 83 9.87 10.27 -4.49
CA LEU A 83 10.74 9.23 -5.05
C LEU A 83 11.25 8.30 -3.94
N ARG A 84 11.73 8.86 -2.82
CA ARG A 84 12.21 8.08 -1.67
C ARG A 84 11.07 7.29 -1.00
N THR A 85 9.87 7.84 -0.94
CA THR A 85 8.68 7.14 -0.41
C THR A 85 8.28 5.99 -1.32
N TYR A 86 8.34 6.19 -2.65
CA TYR A 86 7.95 5.18 -3.62
C TYR A 86 9.00 4.06 -3.77
N MET A 87 10.29 4.42 -3.72
CA MET A 87 11.43 3.51 -3.83
C MET A 87 12.35 3.70 -2.61
N PRO A 88 11.97 3.17 -1.44
CA PRO A 88 12.80 3.30 -0.25
C PRO A 88 14.08 2.49 -0.42
N VAL A 89 15.22 3.18 -0.47
CA VAL A 89 16.55 2.56 -0.42
C VAL A 89 17.03 2.65 1.03
N ASN A 90 16.88 1.57 1.77
CA ASN A 90 17.36 1.45 3.12
C ASN A 90 18.54 0.46 3.13
N PRO A 91 19.79 0.92 3.37
CA PRO A 91 20.89 -0.01 3.56
C PRO A 91 20.64 -0.87 4.79
N GLU A 92 21.03 -2.14 4.72
CA GLU A 92 20.95 -3.04 5.87
C GLU A 92 21.77 -2.46 7.03
N THR A 93 21.13 -2.38 8.18
CA THR A 93 21.85 -2.05 9.43
C THR A 93 22.67 -3.27 9.86
N ALA A 94 23.95 -3.05 10.12
CA ALA A 94 24.83 -4.09 10.63
C ALA A 94 24.37 -4.51 12.05
N GLY A 95 23.70 -5.66 12.14
CA GLY A 95 23.15 -6.23 13.36
C GLY A 95 21.78 -5.68 13.76
N GLN A 96 20.98 -6.53 14.41
CA GLN A 96 19.73 -6.07 15.02
C GLN A 96 20.05 -5.39 16.36
N PRO A 97 19.46 -4.22 16.65
CA PRO A 97 19.61 -3.61 17.97
C PRO A 97 19.13 -4.57 19.07
N GLU A 98 19.82 -4.57 20.21
CA GLU A 98 19.33 -5.27 21.40
C GLU A 98 17.93 -4.74 21.75
N ASN A 99 17.02 -5.64 22.09
CA ASN A 99 15.61 -5.34 22.39
C ASN A 99 14.75 -4.86 21.19
N SER A 100 15.18 -5.12 19.94
CA SER A 100 14.32 -4.90 18.78
C SER A 100 13.15 -5.89 18.79
N ILE A 101 11.99 -5.46 18.31
CA ILE A 101 10.83 -6.32 18.06
C ILE A 101 10.66 -6.53 16.55
N LYS A 102 10.30 -7.74 16.16
CA LYS A 102 10.02 -8.08 14.77
C LYS A 102 8.51 -8.15 14.55
N LEU A 103 7.98 -7.26 13.73
CA LEU A 103 6.58 -7.25 13.31
C LEU A 103 6.46 -7.75 11.87
N LEU A 104 5.54 -8.68 11.64
CA LEU A 104 5.13 -9.14 10.32
C LEU A 104 3.71 -8.64 10.05
N SER A 105 3.51 -7.88 8.96
CA SER A 105 2.19 -7.56 8.41
C SER A 105 2.01 -8.27 7.08
N TYR A 106 0.91 -9.03 6.92
CA TYR A 106 0.74 -9.89 5.76
C TYR A 106 -0.76 -10.07 5.41
N ASN A 107 -1.16 -9.64 4.21
CA ASN A 107 -2.46 -10.04 3.65
C ASN A 107 -2.34 -11.48 3.16
N ILE A 108 -2.98 -12.40 3.88
CA ILE A 108 -2.83 -13.85 3.69
C ILE A 108 -3.86 -14.46 2.74
N MET A 109 -4.78 -13.66 2.19
CA MET A 109 -5.81 -14.13 1.24
C MET A 109 -6.45 -15.45 1.66
N SER A 110 -6.95 -15.53 2.89
CA SER A 110 -7.53 -16.75 3.47
C SER A 110 -6.59 -17.97 3.43
N PHE A 111 -5.28 -17.75 3.66
CA PHE A 111 -4.20 -18.73 3.49
C PHE A 111 -4.05 -19.26 2.05
N GLY A 112 -4.45 -18.43 1.06
CA GLY A 112 -4.13 -18.59 -0.35
C GLY A 112 -4.84 -19.69 -1.10
N ASN A 113 -5.76 -20.46 -0.50
CA ASN A 113 -6.33 -21.69 -1.10
C ASN A 113 -5.26 -22.60 -1.74
N MET A 114 -4.01 -22.51 -1.28
CA MET A 114 -2.87 -23.22 -1.85
C MET A 114 -2.91 -24.68 -1.47
N LYS A 115 -2.50 -25.55 -2.41
CA LYS A 115 -2.26 -26.95 -2.12
C LYS A 115 -1.22 -27.04 -1.00
N LYS A 116 -1.47 -27.91 -0.03
CA LYS A 116 -0.50 -28.18 1.03
C LYS A 116 0.77 -28.77 0.41
N GLU A 117 1.91 -28.16 0.65
CA GLU A 117 3.22 -28.73 0.31
C GLU A 117 3.70 -29.55 1.51
N ASN A 118 4.00 -30.84 1.29
CA ASN A 118 4.37 -31.77 2.36
C ASN A 118 3.37 -31.78 3.54
N GLY A 119 2.09 -31.63 3.25
CA GLY A 119 1.04 -31.61 4.26
C GLY A 119 0.88 -30.30 5.03
N GLN A 120 1.63 -29.27 4.71
CA GLN A 120 1.62 -27.97 5.37
C GLN A 120 1.23 -26.84 4.42
N ASN A 121 0.56 -25.80 4.94
CA ASN A 121 0.25 -24.61 4.16
C ASN A 121 1.48 -23.71 4.06
N PRO A 122 1.92 -23.27 2.84
CA PRO A 122 3.13 -22.49 2.66
C PRO A 122 3.09 -21.14 3.39
N ILE A 123 1.93 -20.46 3.42
CA ILE A 123 1.76 -19.17 4.09
C ILE A 123 1.94 -19.33 5.60
N LEU A 124 1.32 -20.37 6.17
CA LEU A 124 1.41 -20.65 7.60
C LEU A 124 2.85 -21.01 8.00
N ASN A 125 3.56 -21.76 7.16
CA ASN A 125 4.98 -22.06 7.33
C ASN A 125 5.85 -20.81 7.27
N TYR A 126 5.58 -19.91 6.31
CA TYR A 126 6.29 -18.66 6.22
C TYR A 126 6.11 -17.82 7.49
N ILE A 127 4.87 -17.68 7.99
CA ILE A 127 4.59 -16.95 9.23
C ILE A 127 5.37 -17.57 10.41
N LYS A 128 5.30 -18.89 10.58
CA LYS A 128 6.03 -19.60 11.63
C LYS A 128 7.54 -19.37 11.53
N ASN A 129 8.10 -19.53 10.33
CA ASN A 129 9.54 -19.40 10.09
C ASN A 129 10.03 -17.94 10.12
N SER A 130 9.13 -16.96 10.00
CA SER A 130 9.48 -15.54 10.12
C SER A 130 10.04 -15.20 11.50
N ASN A 131 9.67 -15.98 12.51
CA ASN A 131 10.05 -15.76 13.90
C ASN A 131 9.70 -14.36 14.42
N ALA A 132 8.64 -13.75 13.86
CA ALA A 132 8.15 -12.45 14.27
C ALA A 132 7.66 -12.49 15.72
N ASP A 133 7.71 -11.35 16.40
CA ASP A 133 7.18 -11.22 17.74
C ASP A 133 5.69 -10.85 17.74
N ILE A 134 5.30 -10.12 16.69
CA ILE A 134 3.91 -9.74 16.44
C ILE A 134 3.59 -10.03 14.96
N VAL A 135 2.44 -10.66 14.70
CA VAL A 135 1.96 -10.97 13.35
C VAL A 135 0.57 -10.36 13.16
N CYS A 136 0.46 -9.39 12.26
CA CYS A 136 -0.78 -8.78 11.82
C CYS A 136 -1.20 -9.37 10.47
N MET A 137 -2.36 -9.98 10.41
CA MET A 137 -2.86 -10.61 9.18
C MET A 137 -4.14 -9.92 8.71
N GLN A 138 -4.23 -9.69 7.40
CA GLN A 138 -5.41 -9.22 6.69
C GLN A 138 -5.99 -10.38 5.88
N GLU A 139 -7.28 -10.32 5.60
CA GLU A 139 -8.04 -11.40 4.94
C GLU A 139 -7.87 -12.75 5.64
N TYR A 140 -7.83 -12.73 6.96
CA TYR A 140 -7.76 -13.95 7.75
C TYR A 140 -9.07 -14.73 7.60
N ALA A 141 -8.97 -16.02 7.37
CA ALA A 141 -10.09 -16.94 7.42
C ALA A 141 -9.61 -18.32 7.87
N GLY A 142 -10.27 -18.85 8.89
CA GLY A 142 -10.15 -20.22 9.33
C GLY A 142 -11.51 -20.91 9.22
N SER A 143 -11.53 -22.23 9.16
CA SER A 143 -12.74 -23.03 9.08
C SER A 143 -12.76 -24.08 10.19
N GLU A 144 -13.92 -24.34 10.72
CA GLU A 144 -14.11 -25.48 11.66
C GLU A 144 -14.06 -26.83 10.92
N THR A 145 -14.40 -26.86 9.63
CA THR A 145 -14.60 -28.09 8.86
C THR A 145 -13.49 -28.44 7.88
N ALA A 146 -12.50 -27.56 7.69
CA ALA A 146 -11.29 -27.77 6.85
C ALA A 146 -11.51 -28.21 5.38
N LYS A 147 -12.74 -28.05 4.83
CA LYS A 147 -13.02 -28.48 3.45
C LYS A 147 -12.44 -27.58 2.37
N ILE A 148 -12.27 -26.29 2.67
CA ILE A 148 -11.83 -25.26 1.71
C ILE A 148 -10.66 -24.45 2.26
N HIS A 149 -10.57 -24.26 3.59
CA HIS A 149 -9.53 -23.48 4.26
C HIS A 149 -8.81 -24.34 5.30
N LEU A 150 -7.75 -23.78 5.90
CA LEU A 150 -7.13 -24.40 7.07
C LEU A 150 -8.12 -24.46 8.23
N SER A 151 -8.08 -25.55 8.98
CA SER A 151 -8.86 -25.64 10.20
C SER A 151 -8.29 -24.71 11.27
N ASN A 152 -9.17 -24.17 12.10
CA ASN A 152 -8.77 -23.36 13.25
C ASN A 152 -7.81 -24.12 14.19
N LYS A 153 -7.93 -25.45 14.25
CA LYS A 153 -7.03 -26.31 15.04
C LYS A 153 -5.61 -26.33 14.46
N GLU A 154 -5.46 -26.47 13.13
CA GLU A 154 -4.15 -26.44 12.47
C GLU A 154 -3.47 -25.07 12.66
N ILE A 155 -4.23 -23.98 12.52
CA ILE A 155 -3.71 -22.62 12.70
C ILE A 155 -3.22 -22.42 14.14
N ARG A 156 -4.06 -22.76 15.15
CA ARG A 156 -3.69 -22.64 16.56
C ARG A 156 -2.46 -23.48 16.92
N GLN A 157 -2.35 -24.68 16.36
CA GLN A 157 -1.20 -25.54 16.61
C GLN A 157 0.10 -24.97 16.00
N ALA A 158 0.01 -24.41 14.81
CA ALA A 158 1.16 -23.82 14.15
C ALA A 158 1.63 -22.52 14.81
N LEU A 159 0.67 -21.73 15.34
CA LEU A 159 0.92 -20.43 15.98
C LEU A 159 0.89 -20.51 17.52
N LYS A 160 1.16 -21.70 18.11
CA LYS A 160 1.14 -21.92 19.56
C LYS A 160 2.13 -21.05 20.34
N ASP A 161 3.19 -20.57 19.68
CA ASP A 161 4.22 -19.71 20.27
C ASP A 161 3.76 -18.25 20.45
N TYR A 162 2.51 -17.95 20.02
CA TYR A 162 1.85 -16.66 20.21
C TYR A 162 0.69 -16.82 21.22
N PRO A 163 0.96 -16.68 22.53
CA PRO A 163 -0.05 -16.90 23.58
C PRO A 163 -1.18 -15.88 23.56
N TYR A 164 -0.94 -14.69 22.99
CA TYR A 164 -1.92 -13.63 22.88
C TYR A 164 -2.37 -13.47 21.42
N HIS A 165 -3.67 -13.52 21.20
CA HIS A 165 -4.22 -13.28 19.86
C HIS A 165 -5.60 -12.66 19.91
N ASN A 166 -5.93 -11.89 18.90
CA ASN A 166 -7.26 -11.34 18.66
C ASN A 166 -7.62 -11.50 17.19
N ILE A 167 -8.80 -12.04 16.93
CA ILE A 167 -9.35 -12.22 15.58
C ILE A 167 -10.69 -11.54 15.56
N LYS A 168 -10.88 -10.58 14.67
CA LYS A 168 -12.11 -9.80 14.58
C LYS A 168 -12.58 -9.67 13.14
N GLN A 169 -13.84 -9.94 12.92
CA GLN A 169 -14.50 -9.64 11.66
C GLN A 169 -14.67 -8.13 11.54
N VAL A 170 -14.29 -7.58 10.38
CA VAL A 170 -14.41 -6.17 10.04
C VAL A 170 -15.39 -5.98 8.89
N GLY A 171 -15.91 -4.77 8.73
CA GLY A 171 -16.96 -4.47 7.75
C GLY A 171 -18.38 -4.72 8.30
N LYS A 172 -19.38 -4.17 7.59
CA LYS A 172 -20.79 -4.18 8.02
C LYS A 172 -21.56 -5.43 7.61
N THR A 173 -21.12 -6.10 6.54
CA THR A 173 -21.77 -7.31 6.04
C THR A 173 -21.15 -8.51 6.72
N GLY A 174 -21.94 -9.49 7.17
CA GLY A 174 -21.43 -10.73 7.78
C GLY A 174 -20.49 -11.55 6.89
N ALA A 175 -20.23 -11.12 5.67
CA ALA A 175 -19.25 -11.65 4.73
C ALA A 175 -17.93 -10.83 4.70
N GLY A 176 -17.73 -9.95 5.69
CA GLY A 176 -16.52 -9.12 5.75
C GLY A 176 -15.26 -9.94 6.01
N SER A 177 -14.14 -9.36 5.67
CA SER A 177 -12.80 -9.88 5.95
C SER A 177 -12.55 -9.91 7.45
N GLN A 178 -11.70 -10.83 7.92
CA GLN A 178 -11.21 -10.82 9.30
C GLN A 178 -9.80 -10.22 9.34
N LEU A 179 -9.55 -9.47 10.43
CA LEU A 179 -8.21 -9.07 10.83
C LEU A 179 -7.79 -9.91 12.04
N ALA A 180 -6.56 -10.38 11.99
CA ALA A 180 -5.99 -11.12 13.11
C ALA A 180 -4.67 -10.47 13.56
N CYS A 181 -4.47 -10.47 14.87
CA CYS A 181 -3.20 -10.13 15.51
C CYS A 181 -2.79 -11.29 16.40
N TYR A 182 -1.60 -11.82 16.19
CA TYR A 182 -0.96 -12.82 17.04
C TYR A 182 0.30 -12.18 17.64
N SER A 183 0.48 -12.32 18.95
CA SER A 183 1.55 -11.62 19.67
C SER A 183 2.19 -12.52 20.72
N LYS A 184 3.49 -12.43 20.86
CA LYS A 184 4.23 -12.97 22.01
C LYS A 184 4.06 -12.08 23.26
N PHE A 185 3.63 -10.84 23.07
CA PHE A 185 3.39 -9.86 24.12
C PHE A 185 1.90 -9.75 24.47
N PRO A 186 1.55 -9.41 25.73
CA PRO A 186 0.16 -9.22 26.16
C PRO A 186 -0.57 -8.16 25.31
N ILE A 187 -1.73 -8.52 24.79
CA ILE A 187 -2.69 -7.60 24.18
C ILE A 187 -3.64 -7.12 25.31
N LEU A 188 -3.47 -5.86 25.73
CA LEU A 188 -4.24 -5.29 26.84
C LEU A 188 -5.64 -4.91 26.39
N SER A 189 -5.79 -4.37 25.19
CA SER A 189 -7.06 -4.05 24.58
C SER A 189 -7.05 -4.28 23.06
N ALA A 190 -8.24 -4.51 22.50
CA ALA A 190 -8.43 -4.65 21.06
C ALA A 190 -9.80 -4.05 20.70
N ARG A 191 -9.81 -3.06 19.81
CA ARG A 191 -11.03 -2.40 19.34
C ARG A 191 -10.97 -2.10 17.85
N MET A 192 -12.13 -2.09 17.22
CA MET A 192 -12.28 -1.71 15.83
C MET A 192 -12.46 -0.18 15.72
N LEU A 193 -11.84 0.45 14.73
CA LEU A 193 -12.11 1.84 14.39
C LEU A 193 -13.50 1.95 13.74
N ASP A 194 -14.25 2.96 14.16
CA ASP A 194 -15.57 3.22 13.61
C ASP A 194 -15.48 4.12 12.38
N TYR A 195 -15.61 3.49 11.21
CA TYR A 195 -15.80 4.17 9.94
C TYR A 195 -16.59 3.30 8.96
N ARG A 196 -17.12 3.93 7.93
CA ARG A 196 -17.97 3.23 6.97
C ARG A 196 -17.14 2.39 6.00
N SER A 197 -17.29 1.07 6.08
CA SER A 197 -16.87 0.11 5.05
C SER A 197 -17.76 -1.12 5.09
N ASN A 198 -17.96 -1.77 3.96
CA ASN A 198 -18.74 -3.00 3.87
C ASN A 198 -17.90 -4.24 4.19
N TYR A 199 -16.65 -4.27 3.79
CA TYR A 199 -15.79 -5.46 3.84
C TYR A 199 -14.47 -5.25 4.57
N ASN A 200 -14.04 -4.01 4.74
CA ASN A 200 -12.72 -3.64 5.21
C ASN A 200 -12.79 -2.92 6.56
N GLY A 201 -11.69 -2.81 7.27
CA GLY A 201 -11.67 -2.20 8.58
C GLY A 201 -10.26 -2.03 9.14
N SER A 202 -10.15 -1.39 10.30
CA SER A 202 -8.92 -1.27 11.07
C SER A 202 -9.14 -1.70 12.51
N MET A 203 -8.18 -2.42 13.05
CA MET A 203 -8.13 -2.81 14.45
C MET A 203 -7.02 -2.05 15.17
N VAL A 204 -7.32 -1.55 16.34
CA VAL A 204 -6.38 -0.90 17.25
C VAL A 204 -6.12 -1.83 18.40
N TYR A 205 -4.86 -2.06 18.72
CA TYR A 205 -4.38 -2.88 19.82
C TYR A 205 -3.48 -2.08 20.74
N GLU A 206 -3.62 -2.28 22.03
CA GLU A 206 -2.66 -1.84 23.03
C GLU A 206 -1.81 -3.03 23.44
N ILE A 207 -0.53 -3.01 23.09
CA ILE A 207 0.37 -4.14 23.32
C ILE A 207 1.41 -3.76 24.37
N LYS A 208 1.50 -4.57 25.42
CA LYS A 208 2.48 -4.38 26.51
C LYS A 208 3.82 -4.98 26.14
N ILE A 209 4.84 -4.14 25.95
CA ILE A 209 6.19 -4.55 25.61
C ILE A 209 7.13 -4.10 26.71
N GLY A 210 7.60 -5.03 27.53
CA GLY A 210 8.39 -4.68 28.71
C GLY A 210 7.64 -3.76 29.67
N LYS A 211 8.16 -2.56 29.89
CA LYS A 211 7.53 -1.53 30.72
C LYS A 211 6.58 -0.62 29.96
N ASP A 212 6.71 -0.59 28.63
CA ASP A 212 5.96 0.34 27.77
C ASP A 212 4.71 -0.30 27.19
N THR A 213 3.80 0.54 26.74
CA THR A 213 2.63 0.13 25.93
C THR A 213 2.73 0.79 24.58
N VAL A 214 2.56 -0.01 23.53
CA VAL A 214 2.60 0.43 22.13
C VAL A 214 1.19 0.37 21.57
N LEU A 215 0.77 1.44 20.88
CA LEU A 215 -0.44 1.42 20.07
C LEU A 215 -0.11 0.78 18.72
N LEU A 216 -0.74 -0.33 18.39
CA LEU A 216 -0.60 -0.99 17.11
C LEU A 216 -1.91 -0.89 16.32
N ILE A 217 -1.87 -0.37 15.09
CA ILE A 217 -3.02 -0.29 14.21
C ILE A 217 -2.80 -1.22 13.02
N ASN A 218 -3.63 -2.26 12.92
CA ASN A 218 -3.65 -3.19 11.79
C ASN A 218 -4.78 -2.81 10.84
N ASN A 219 -4.43 -2.41 9.64
CA ASN A 219 -5.35 -1.88 8.64
C ASN A 219 -5.63 -2.88 7.51
N HIS A 220 -6.86 -2.88 7.04
CA HIS A 220 -7.23 -3.33 5.70
C HIS A 220 -8.18 -2.28 5.16
N LEU A 221 -7.62 -1.30 4.43
CA LEU A 221 -8.40 -0.17 3.91
C LEU A 221 -9.23 -0.58 2.70
N GLU A 222 -10.17 0.27 2.30
CA GLU A 222 -11.10 -0.01 1.21
C GLU A 222 -10.37 -0.47 -0.05
N SER A 223 -10.76 -1.64 -0.55
CA SER A 223 -10.20 -2.23 -1.76
C SER A 223 -10.69 -1.50 -3.03
N ASN A 224 -9.94 -1.63 -4.11
CA ASN A 224 -10.30 -1.02 -5.40
C ASN A 224 -11.52 -1.67 -6.07
N LYS A 225 -12.07 -2.76 -5.49
CA LYS A 225 -13.24 -3.51 -5.99
C LYS A 225 -13.16 -3.89 -7.46
N LEU A 226 -11.93 -4.12 -7.95
CA LEU A 226 -11.73 -4.60 -9.31
C LEU A 226 -12.18 -6.06 -9.40
N THR A 227 -13.15 -6.32 -10.27
CA THR A 227 -13.76 -7.63 -10.47
C THR A 227 -13.10 -8.40 -11.61
N ARG A 228 -13.55 -9.65 -11.82
CA ARG A 228 -13.12 -10.42 -13.00
C ARG A 228 -13.59 -9.77 -14.30
N GLU A 229 -14.76 -9.15 -14.30
CA GLU A 229 -15.30 -8.40 -15.44
C GLU A 229 -14.41 -7.19 -15.77
N ASP A 230 -13.89 -6.48 -14.77
CA ASP A 230 -12.95 -5.38 -14.99
C ASP A 230 -11.63 -5.88 -15.61
N LYS A 231 -11.19 -7.08 -15.24
CA LYS A 231 -10.02 -7.72 -15.86
C LYS A 231 -10.29 -8.05 -17.34
N VAL A 232 -11.47 -8.56 -17.64
CA VAL A 232 -11.90 -8.81 -19.03
C VAL A 232 -11.94 -7.49 -19.83
N VAL A 233 -12.50 -6.42 -19.25
CA VAL A 233 -12.51 -5.10 -19.90
C VAL A 233 -11.09 -4.62 -20.19
N TYR A 234 -10.17 -4.79 -19.23
CA TYR A 234 -8.76 -4.45 -19.43
C TYR A 234 -8.10 -5.29 -20.53
N GLU A 235 -8.30 -6.62 -20.53
CA GLU A 235 -7.76 -7.52 -21.55
C GLU A 235 -8.34 -7.21 -22.94
N ASP A 236 -9.62 -6.88 -23.03
CA ASP A 236 -10.27 -6.49 -24.29
C ASP A 236 -9.75 -5.17 -24.85
N MET A 237 -9.45 -4.20 -23.97
CA MET A 237 -8.79 -2.96 -24.37
C MET A 237 -7.39 -3.19 -24.97
N LEU A 238 -6.65 -4.18 -24.43
CA LEU A 238 -5.32 -4.52 -24.95
C LEU A 238 -5.37 -5.29 -26.28
N LYS A 239 -6.39 -6.17 -26.46
CA LYS A 239 -6.56 -7.00 -27.65
C LYS A 239 -7.16 -6.25 -28.84
N ASP A 240 -8.10 -5.34 -28.59
CA ASP A 240 -8.81 -4.56 -29.62
C ASP A 240 -8.87 -3.07 -29.21
N PRO A 241 -7.76 -2.32 -29.41
CA PRO A 241 -7.61 -0.95 -28.91
C PRO A 241 -8.38 0.09 -29.73
N LYS A 242 -9.68 -0.17 -30.02
CA LYS A 242 -10.57 0.82 -30.64
C LYS A 242 -10.80 1.98 -29.67
N ALA A 243 -10.65 3.21 -30.17
CA ALA A 243 -10.69 4.43 -29.36
C ALA A 243 -11.94 4.53 -28.43
N GLY A 244 -13.11 4.08 -28.91
CA GLY A 244 -14.34 4.10 -28.11
C GLY A 244 -14.33 3.09 -26.95
N LYS A 245 -13.83 1.87 -27.17
CA LYS A 245 -13.71 0.82 -26.14
C LYS A 245 -12.67 1.21 -25.09
N VAL A 246 -11.52 1.69 -25.53
CA VAL A 246 -10.44 2.15 -24.62
C VAL A 246 -10.96 3.28 -23.74
N LYS A 247 -11.61 4.28 -24.32
CA LYS A 247 -12.15 5.43 -23.56
C LYS A 247 -13.19 5.01 -22.51
N SER A 248 -14.12 4.12 -22.85
CA SER A 248 -15.15 3.65 -21.92
C SER A 248 -14.57 2.78 -20.82
N GLY A 249 -13.67 1.84 -21.15
CA GLY A 249 -13.01 0.96 -20.17
C GLY A 249 -12.12 1.71 -19.19
N VAL A 250 -11.29 2.63 -19.70
CA VAL A 250 -10.47 3.50 -18.83
C VAL A 250 -11.36 4.32 -17.90
N ARG A 251 -12.43 4.92 -18.39
CA ARG A 251 -13.37 5.67 -17.56
C ARG A 251 -13.99 4.83 -16.45
N GLN A 252 -14.40 3.60 -16.78
CA GLN A 252 -14.97 2.66 -15.80
C GLN A 252 -13.96 2.34 -14.68
N LEU A 253 -12.73 1.96 -15.06
CA LEU A 253 -11.67 1.61 -14.10
C LEU A 253 -11.28 2.81 -13.23
N VAL A 254 -11.08 3.98 -13.84
CA VAL A 254 -10.73 5.21 -13.13
C VAL A 254 -11.84 5.61 -12.14
N ASN A 255 -13.11 5.49 -12.50
CA ASN A 255 -14.21 5.81 -11.59
C ASN A 255 -14.23 4.88 -10.37
N LYS A 256 -13.99 3.58 -10.53
CA LYS A 256 -13.87 2.64 -9.39
C LYS A 256 -12.71 2.99 -8.48
N LEU A 257 -11.54 3.27 -9.06
CA LEU A 257 -10.35 3.69 -8.30
C LEU A 257 -10.60 4.99 -7.54
N ALA A 258 -11.26 5.95 -8.17
CA ALA A 258 -11.60 7.24 -7.60
C ALA A 258 -12.58 7.11 -6.42
N GLU A 259 -13.62 6.28 -6.55
CA GLU A 259 -14.56 5.97 -5.46
C GLU A 259 -13.83 5.33 -4.26
N ALA A 260 -13.02 4.32 -4.52
CA ALA A 260 -12.23 3.66 -3.47
C ALA A 260 -11.25 4.64 -2.79
N SER A 261 -10.60 5.52 -3.56
CA SER A 261 -9.69 6.54 -3.02
C SER A 261 -10.41 7.54 -2.11
N ALA A 262 -11.64 7.96 -2.46
CA ALA A 262 -12.45 8.83 -1.63
C ALA A 262 -12.82 8.16 -0.29
N ILE A 263 -13.20 6.88 -0.31
CA ILE A 263 -13.49 6.14 0.93
C ILE A 263 -12.22 5.99 1.77
N ARG A 264 -11.08 5.60 1.17
CA ARG A 264 -9.79 5.50 1.87
C ARG A 264 -9.35 6.80 2.50
N SER A 265 -9.66 7.95 1.89
CA SER A 265 -9.29 9.26 2.45
C SER A 265 -9.99 9.52 3.79
N ALA A 266 -11.26 9.16 3.92
CA ALA A 266 -12.00 9.24 5.17
C ALA A 266 -11.43 8.28 6.23
N GLN A 267 -11.16 7.03 5.84
CA GLN A 267 -10.51 6.04 6.71
C GLN A 267 -9.15 6.52 7.22
N ALA A 268 -8.32 7.06 6.33
CA ALA A 268 -7.00 7.58 6.67
C ALA A 268 -7.07 8.75 7.68
N ARG A 269 -8.06 9.64 7.57
CA ARG A 269 -8.26 10.71 8.54
C ARG A 269 -8.65 10.18 9.92
N THR A 270 -9.52 9.16 9.97
CA THR A 270 -9.88 8.51 11.23
C THR A 270 -8.66 7.87 11.89
N ILE A 271 -7.82 7.17 11.12
CA ILE A 271 -6.57 6.60 11.61
C ILE A 271 -5.61 7.68 12.10
N ALA A 272 -5.45 8.77 11.34
CA ALA A 272 -4.60 9.88 11.73
C ALA A 272 -5.08 10.58 13.01
N GLN A 273 -6.39 10.67 13.23
CA GLN A 273 -6.96 11.15 14.49
C GLN A 273 -6.66 10.21 15.65
N GLU A 274 -6.77 8.90 15.44
CA GLU A 274 -6.42 7.88 16.42
C GLU A 274 -4.94 7.99 16.84
N ILE A 275 -4.03 8.14 15.88
CA ILE A 275 -2.61 8.35 16.12
C ILE A 275 -2.38 9.64 16.94
N ALA A 276 -3.05 10.74 16.55
CA ALA A 276 -2.88 12.04 17.20
C ALA A 276 -3.37 12.06 18.65
N HIS A 277 -4.40 11.28 18.99
CA HIS A 277 -4.98 11.18 20.32
C HIS A 277 -4.39 10.03 21.15
N SER A 278 -3.43 9.29 20.62
CA SER A 278 -2.79 8.20 21.35
C SER A 278 -2.13 8.71 22.65
N PRO A 279 -2.44 8.10 23.80
CA PRO A 279 -1.74 8.40 25.05
C PRO A 279 -0.34 7.82 25.09
N TYR A 280 0.00 6.93 24.15
CA TYR A 280 1.26 6.22 24.10
C TYR A 280 2.26 6.93 23.19
N PRO A 281 3.55 7.01 23.60
CA PRO A 281 4.58 7.66 22.78
C PRO A 281 4.91 6.88 21.50
N SER A 282 4.71 5.56 21.54
CA SER A 282 5.02 4.68 20.41
C SER A 282 3.75 4.19 19.73
N VAL A 283 3.65 4.46 18.43
CA VAL A 283 2.54 4.04 17.59
C VAL A 283 3.11 3.30 16.37
N ILE A 284 2.62 2.09 16.11
CA ILE A 284 2.95 1.31 14.93
C ILE A 284 1.69 1.21 14.06
N VAL A 285 1.82 1.53 12.78
CA VAL A 285 0.74 1.40 11.80
C VAL A 285 1.18 0.47 10.71
N CYS A 286 0.44 -0.61 10.51
CA CYS A 286 0.72 -1.60 9.48
C CYS A 286 -0.57 -2.06 8.79
N GLY A 287 -0.44 -2.87 7.76
CA GLY A 287 -1.58 -3.51 7.12
C GLY A 287 -1.60 -3.36 5.60
N ASP A 288 -2.74 -3.70 5.00
CA ASP A 288 -3.00 -3.51 3.58
C ASP A 288 -3.76 -2.19 3.36
N PHE A 289 -3.05 -1.21 2.82
CA PHE A 289 -3.61 0.11 2.56
C PHE A 289 -4.40 0.18 1.25
N ASN A 290 -4.31 -0.83 0.40
CA ASN A 290 -4.93 -0.89 -0.93
C ASN A 290 -4.67 0.35 -1.81
N ASP A 291 -3.54 1.02 -1.58
CA ASP A 291 -3.17 2.27 -2.25
C ASP A 291 -1.67 2.34 -2.55
N SER A 292 -1.29 3.31 -3.37
CA SER A 292 0.12 3.61 -3.66
C SER A 292 0.82 4.22 -2.44
N PRO A 293 2.14 3.98 -2.25
CA PRO A 293 2.93 4.69 -1.25
C PRO A 293 2.89 6.21 -1.39
N ILE A 294 2.66 6.72 -2.60
CA ILE A 294 2.45 8.14 -2.89
C ILE A 294 0.96 8.44 -3.11
N SER A 295 0.14 8.16 -2.11
CA SER A 295 -1.29 8.46 -2.09
C SER A 295 -1.64 9.44 -0.98
N TYR A 296 -2.85 10.01 -1.08
CA TYR A 296 -3.41 10.87 -0.02
C TYR A 296 -3.51 10.11 1.30
N ALA A 297 -4.00 8.87 1.27
CA ALA A 297 -4.17 8.05 2.46
C ALA A 297 -2.84 7.81 3.17
N HIS A 298 -1.81 7.39 2.43
CA HIS A 298 -0.47 7.17 2.99
C HIS A 298 0.08 8.46 3.60
N ARG A 299 0.01 9.60 2.88
CA ARG A 299 0.49 10.88 3.37
C ARG A 299 -0.20 11.30 4.67
N VAL A 300 -1.53 11.25 4.72
CA VAL A 300 -2.31 11.68 5.89
C VAL A 300 -1.98 10.86 7.14
N ILE A 301 -1.73 9.57 6.97
CA ILE A 301 -1.35 8.68 8.09
C ILE A 301 0.09 8.95 8.52
N SER A 302 1.02 9.08 7.57
CA SER A 302 2.47 9.23 7.86
C SER A 302 2.85 10.62 8.38
N ASP A 303 2.13 11.69 8.00
CA ASP A 303 2.46 13.07 8.39
C ASP A 303 2.29 13.36 9.90
N ARG A 304 1.78 12.43 10.69
CA ARG A 304 1.28 12.77 12.02
C ARG A 304 2.08 12.26 13.21
N LYS A 305 3.14 11.53 13.06
CA LYS A 305 4.23 11.17 14.00
C LYS A 305 5.10 10.10 13.35
N SER A 306 6.34 9.96 13.76
CA SER A 306 7.27 8.96 13.24
C SER A 306 6.60 7.58 13.11
N VAL A 307 6.20 7.25 11.90
CA VAL A 307 5.80 5.89 11.55
C VAL A 307 7.10 5.12 11.37
N VAL A 308 7.36 4.18 12.25
CA VAL A 308 8.49 3.26 12.14
C VAL A 308 8.11 2.11 11.22
#